data_6250f01e6478932997fd7439f6251c34
#
_entry.id   6250f01e6478932997fd7439f6251c34
#
_cell.length_a   1.000
_cell.length_b   1.000
_cell.length_c   1.000
_cell.angle_alpha   90.00
_cell.angle_beta   90.00
_cell.angle_gamma   90.00
#
_symmetry.space_group_name_H-M   'P 1'
#
loop_
_entity.id
_entity.type
_entity.pdbx_description
1 polymer ?
#
loop_
_entity_poly.entity_id
_entity_poly.type
_entity_poly.pdbx_seq_one_letter_code
_entity_poly.pdbx_strand_id
1 'polypeptide(L)'
;MFLGSSVIAAALDPFQLYEEYGISSYNLGVMQQPMIGTFFWMKEALKTQSPKLIVVEIKTAGRVSDKDEADSRKSYEYMRWGKNKLQYALEYTNTNEQADIFEYLFPLSIYHTRWSELSRDDYNFVLGEDKSYTRGFATLTTRYENKETYKEYNGIREDDKKQKDYNETNTKYLRRIIDLAKENNIELLFVKTPDSAWNTYKHN
;
A
#
# COMPACT_ATOMS: atom_id res chain seq x y z
N MET A 1 4.95 9.34 -9.56
CA MET A 1 3.91 8.86 -8.62
C MET A 1 4.44 7.63 -7.90
N PHE A 2 4.21 7.48 -6.60
CA PHE A 2 4.67 6.35 -5.80
C PHE A 2 3.51 5.48 -5.37
N LEU A 3 3.64 4.16 -5.50
CA LEU A 3 2.62 3.16 -5.16
C LEU A 3 3.23 2.05 -4.31
N GLY A 4 2.50 1.57 -3.32
CA GLY A 4 2.92 0.46 -2.47
C GLY A 4 2.35 0.54 -1.07
N SER A 5 3.03 -0.10 -0.13
CA SER A 5 2.62 -0.17 1.27
C SER A 5 3.10 1.04 2.09
N SER A 6 2.93 0.98 3.42
CA SER A 6 3.46 2.00 4.35
C SER A 6 4.94 2.27 4.19
N VAL A 7 5.68 1.31 3.66
CA VAL A 7 7.12 1.44 3.45
C VAL A 7 7.41 2.52 2.42
N ILE A 8 6.69 2.54 1.28
CA ILE A 8 6.85 3.60 0.27
C ILE A 8 6.33 4.94 0.79
N ALA A 9 5.23 4.90 1.57
CA ALA A 9 4.65 6.12 2.15
C ALA A 9 5.62 6.87 3.06
N ALA A 10 6.48 6.15 3.78
CA ALA A 10 7.47 6.71 4.70
C ALA A 10 8.87 6.88 4.10
N ALA A 11 9.17 6.23 2.97
CA ALA A 11 10.52 6.23 2.40
C ALA A 11 10.76 7.36 1.40
N LEU A 12 9.73 7.81 0.69
CA LEU A 12 9.87 8.79 -0.38
C LEU A 12 9.04 10.05 -0.08
N ASP A 13 9.75 11.12 0.23
CA ASP A 13 9.14 12.42 0.48
C ASP A 13 8.99 13.21 -0.83
N PRO A 14 7.74 13.49 -1.28
CA PRO A 14 7.48 14.27 -2.48
C PRO A 14 7.98 15.71 -2.40
N PHE A 15 8.04 16.29 -1.20
CA PHE A 15 8.53 17.66 -1.04
C PHE A 15 10.04 17.73 -1.19
N GLN A 16 10.77 16.81 -0.56
CA GLN A 16 12.22 16.76 -0.69
C GLN A 16 12.62 16.57 -2.17
N LEU A 17 11.93 15.68 -2.89
CA LEU A 17 12.18 15.49 -4.32
C LEU A 17 11.90 16.74 -5.15
N TYR A 18 10.90 17.53 -4.75
CA TYR A 18 10.61 18.77 -5.44
C TYR A 18 11.65 19.86 -5.13
N GLU A 19 12.05 20.00 -3.88
CA GLU A 19 13.02 21.00 -3.44
C GLU A 19 14.43 20.74 -4.02
N GLU A 20 14.87 19.48 -4.01
CA GLU A 20 16.22 19.12 -4.46
C GLU A 20 16.35 18.97 -5.98
N TYR A 21 15.29 18.48 -6.64
CA TYR A 21 15.36 18.04 -8.06
C TYR A 21 14.27 18.65 -8.95
N GLY A 22 13.35 19.44 -8.41
CA GLY A 22 12.22 19.98 -9.17
C GLY A 22 11.19 18.91 -9.60
N ILE A 23 11.23 17.71 -9.02
CA ILE A 23 10.37 16.60 -9.39
C ILE A 23 9.04 16.68 -8.65
N SER A 24 7.98 17.07 -9.36
CA SER A 24 6.63 17.02 -8.81
C SER A 24 6.13 15.57 -8.70
N SER A 25 5.78 15.15 -7.49
CA SER A 25 5.37 13.77 -7.22
C SER A 25 4.26 13.71 -6.17
N TYR A 26 3.64 12.53 -6.04
CA TYR A 26 2.62 12.23 -5.05
C TYR A 26 2.75 10.77 -4.59
N ASN A 27 2.53 10.53 -3.30
CA ASN A 27 2.62 9.22 -2.68
C ASN A 27 1.22 8.66 -2.42
N LEU A 28 0.93 7.49 -2.98
CA LEU A 28 -0.31 6.73 -2.80
C LEU A 28 -0.06 5.42 -2.03
N GLY A 29 0.96 5.40 -1.19
CA GLY A 29 1.21 4.28 -0.29
C GLY A 29 0.19 4.24 0.84
N VAL A 30 -0.38 3.06 1.09
CA VAL A 30 -1.30 2.81 2.21
C VAL A 30 -0.75 1.71 3.09
N MET A 31 -0.96 1.82 4.41
CA MET A 31 -0.51 0.79 5.36
C MET A 31 -0.96 -0.60 4.92
N GLN A 32 0.00 -1.54 4.88
CA GLN A 32 -0.23 -2.96 4.54
C GLN A 32 -0.93 -3.20 3.19
N GLN A 33 -0.89 -2.23 2.28
CA GLN A 33 -1.56 -2.31 0.97
C GLN A 33 -1.17 -3.57 0.20
N PRO A 34 -2.12 -4.44 -0.17
CA PRO A 34 -1.86 -5.61 -1.00
C PRO A 34 -1.63 -5.20 -2.47
N MET A 35 -1.08 -6.12 -3.28
CA MET A 35 -0.84 -5.84 -4.71
C MET A 35 -2.11 -5.55 -5.50
N ILE A 36 -3.24 -6.18 -5.15
CA ILE A 36 -4.55 -5.83 -5.70
C ILE A 36 -4.91 -4.36 -5.41
N GLY A 37 -4.68 -3.90 -4.17
CA GLY A 37 -4.89 -2.50 -3.80
C GLY A 37 -4.01 -1.56 -4.61
N THR A 38 -2.73 -1.89 -4.75
CA THR A 38 -1.77 -1.12 -5.56
C THR A 38 -2.24 -0.98 -7.01
N PHE A 39 -2.73 -2.07 -7.62
CA PHE A 39 -3.30 -2.04 -8.97
C PHE A 39 -4.52 -1.12 -9.08
N PHE A 40 -5.48 -1.27 -8.17
CA PHE A 40 -6.71 -0.46 -8.24
C PHE A 40 -6.47 1.02 -7.91
N TRP A 41 -5.51 1.34 -7.03
CA TRP A 41 -5.07 2.72 -6.79
C TRP A 41 -4.38 3.33 -8.00
N MET A 42 -3.53 2.56 -8.70
CA MET A 42 -2.97 2.99 -9.98
C MET A 42 -4.08 3.31 -10.98
N LYS A 43 -5.03 2.39 -11.14
CA LYS A 43 -6.16 2.54 -12.06
C LYS A 43 -7.05 3.74 -11.71
N GLU A 44 -7.23 4.02 -10.42
CA GLU A 44 -8.00 5.19 -9.97
C GLU A 44 -7.26 6.48 -10.23
N ALA A 45 -5.97 6.55 -9.95
CA ALA A 45 -5.15 7.72 -10.19
C ALA A 45 -5.07 8.08 -11.68
N LEU A 46 -4.97 7.10 -12.56
CA LEU A 46 -4.90 7.31 -14.01
C LEU A 46 -6.17 7.87 -14.64
N LYS A 47 -7.29 7.95 -13.91
CA LYS A 47 -8.48 8.67 -14.38
C LYS A 47 -8.25 10.17 -14.50
N THR A 48 -7.37 10.73 -13.69
CA THR A 48 -7.18 12.18 -13.57
C THR A 48 -5.72 12.61 -13.66
N GLN A 49 -4.80 11.66 -13.63
CA GLN A 49 -3.36 11.90 -13.65
C GLN A 49 -2.71 11.18 -14.82
N SER A 50 -1.67 11.81 -15.39
CA SER A 50 -0.85 11.22 -16.47
C SER A 50 0.63 11.24 -16.06
N PRO A 51 1.04 10.41 -15.09
CA PRO A 51 2.42 10.37 -14.65
C PRO A 51 3.32 9.82 -15.74
N LYS A 52 4.53 10.40 -15.91
CA LYS A 52 5.55 9.85 -16.81
C LYS A 52 6.21 8.60 -16.22
N LEU A 53 6.35 8.59 -14.88
CA LEU A 53 6.98 7.51 -14.14
C LEU A 53 6.12 7.13 -12.93
N ILE A 54 5.94 5.83 -12.74
CA ILE A 54 5.38 5.26 -11.53
C ILE A 54 6.46 4.41 -10.85
N VAL A 55 6.72 4.70 -9.58
CA VAL A 55 7.60 3.91 -8.72
C VAL A 55 6.73 2.98 -7.88
N VAL A 56 6.97 1.68 -8.00
CA VAL A 56 6.19 0.64 -7.28
C VAL A 56 7.10 -0.08 -6.29
N GLU A 57 6.71 -0.07 -5.03
CA GLU A 57 7.38 -0.86 -3.99
C GLU A 57 6.96 -2.33 -4.09
N ILE A 58 7.95 -3.23 -4.24
CA ILE A 58 7.69 -4.65 -4.55
C ILE A 58 7.77 -5.59 -3.34
N LYS A 59 8.03 -5.10 -2.14
CA LYS A 59 8.09 -5.95 -0.93
C LYS A 59 6.78 -6.72 -0.72
N THR A 60 5.66 -6.09 -1.03
CA THR A 60 4.34 -6.72 -0.92
C THR A 60 4.14 -7.83 -1.95
N ALA A 61 4.73 -7.71 -3.15
CA ALA A 61 4.66 -8.75 -4.18
C ALA A 61 5.30 -10.06 -3.73
N GLY A 62 6.33 -10.01 -2.90
CA GLY A 62 7.02 -11.19 -2.36
C GLY A 62 6.35 -11.82 -1.14
N ARG A 63 5.19 -11.35 -0.69
CA ARG A 63 4.47 -11.96 0.43
C ARG A 63 3.80 -13.27 0.00
N VAL A 64 3.90 -14.29 0.85
CA VAL A 64 3.29 -15.61 0.61
C VAL A 64 1.77 -15.57 0.84
N SER A 65 1.30 -14.77 1.77
CA SER A 65 -0.12 -14.55 2.04
C SER A 65 -0.39 -13.07 2.25
N ASP A 66 -1.57 -12.62 1.83
CA ASP A 66 -2.09 -11.36 2.33
C ASP A 66 -2.32 -11.52 3.83
N LYS A 67 -1.86 -10.51 4.57
CA LYS A 67 -2.11 -10.47 5.99
C LYS A 67 -3.58 -10.18 6.25
N ASP A 68 -3.89 -9.93 7.49
CA ASP A 68 -5.20 -9.64 8.01
C ASP A 68 -6.09 -8.89 6.99
N GLU A 69 -7.30 -9.35 6.84
CA GLU A 69 -8.33 -8.75 5.98
C GLU A 69 -8.56 -7.28 6.36
N ALA A 70 -8.53 -6.95 7.65
CA ALA A 70 -8.68 -5.60 8.16
C ALA A 70 -7.59 -4.63 7.65
N ASP A 71 -6.35 -5.10 7.46
CA ASP A 71 -5.27 -4.30 6.90
C ASP A 71 -5.47 -4.06 5.39
N SER A 72 -5.96 -5.06 4.67
CA SER A 72 -6.27 -4.94 3.24
C SER A 72 -7.46 -4.00 3.00
N ARG A 73 -8.44 -4.02 3.89
CA ARG A 73 -9.64 -3.17 3.87
C ARG A 73 -9.29 -1.69 3.91
N LYS A 74 -8.26 -1.27 4.66
CA LYS A 74 -7.82 0.14 4.71
C LYS A 74 -7.55 0.70 3.31
N SER A 75 -6.85 -0.05 2.48
CA SER A 75 -6.57 0.35 1.10
C SER A 75 -7.86 0.54 0.27
N TYR A 76 -8.85 -0.31 0.48
CA TYR A 76 -10.15 -0.24 -0.18
C TYR A 76 -10.98 0.96 0.32
N GLU A 77 -11.05 1.18 1.63
CA GLU A 77 -11.92 2.18 2.23
C GLU A 77 -11.58 3.61 1.80
N TYR A 78 -10.30 3.95 1.69
CA TYR A 78 -9.86 5.27 1.21
C TYR A 78 -10.21 5.55 -0.25
N MET A 79 -10.54 4.54 -1.04
CA MET A 79 -10.90 4.74 -2.44
C MET A 79 -12.31 5.34 -2.56
N ARG A 80 -12.46 6.33 -3.43
CA ARG A 80 -13.78 6.93 -3.71
C ARG A 80 -14.70 5.91 -4.37
N TRP A 81 -16.00 5.99 -4.05
CA TRP A 81 -17.00 5.16 -4.69
C TRP A 81 -17.01 5.33 -6.21
N GLY A 82 -17.04 4.21 -6.92
CA GLY A 82 -17.04 4.15 -8.36
C GLY A 82 -16.71 2.76 -8.90
N LYS A 83 -16.60 2.65 -10.22
CA LYS A 83 -16.37 1.38 -10.91
C LYS A 83 -15.13 0.62 -10.38
N ASN A 84 -14.04 1.34 -10.14
CA ASN A 84 -12.81 0.70 -9.67
C ASN A 84 -12.95 0.17 -8.24
N LYS A 85 -13.62 0.91 -7.35
CA LYS A 85 -13.88 0.44 -5.98
C LYS A 85 -14.78 -0.80 -5.98
N LEU A 86 -15.83 -0.81 -6.78
CA LEU A 86 -16.70 -1.98 -6.93
C LEU A 86 -15.93 -3.19 -7.48
N GLN A 87 -15.13 -3.00 -8.52
CA GLN A 87 -14.30 -4.07 -9.07
C GLN A 87 -13.30 -4.60 -8.04
N TYR A 88 -12.68 -3.71 -7.25
CA TYR A 88 -11.76 -4.10 -6.18
C TYR A 88 -12.49 -5.00 -5.16
N ALA A 89 -13.65 -4.59 -4.66
CA ALA A 89 -14.42 -5.40 -3.73
C ALA A 89 -14.72 -6.80 -4.30
N LEU A 90 -15.25 -6.87 -5.51
CA LEU A 90 -15.58 -8.14 -6.16
C LEU A 90 -14.36 -9.03 -6.38
N GLU A 91 -13.26 -8.48 -6.88
CA GLU A 91 -12.06 -9.27 -7.14
C GLU A 91 -11.37 -9.72 -5.83
N TYR A 92 -11.36 -8.86 -4.80
CA TYR A 92 -10.74 -9.19 -3.52
C TYR A 92 -11.52 -10.28 -2.77
N THR A 93 -12.84 -10.14 -2.66
CA THR A 93 -13.67 -11.12 -1.96
C THR A 93 -13.75 -12.47 -2.67
N ASN A 94 -13.57 -12.49 -3.99
CA ASN A 94 -13.45 -13.75 -4.74
C ASN A 94 -12.12 -14.48 -4.52
N THR A 95 -11.10 -13.82 -4.02
CA THR A 95 -9.77 -14.42 -3.80
C THR A 95 -9.42 -14.59 -2.32
N ASN A 96 -10.25 -14.05 -1.43
CA ASN A 96 -10.03 -14.12 0.01
C ASN A 96 -11.30 -14.64 0.72
N GLU A 97 -11.23 -15.87 1.20
CA GLU A 97 -12.34 -16.55 1.88
C GLU A 97 -12.79 -15.87 3.19
N GLN A 98 -11.93 -15.03 3.77
CA GLN A 98 -12.25 -14.29 5.00
C GLN A 98 -13.01 -12.98 4.73
N ALA A 99 -13.11 -12.55 3.47
CA ALA A 99 -13.73 -11.29 3.09
C ALA A 99 -15.17 -11.49 2.58
N ASP A 100 -16.12 -10.77 3.18
CA ASP A 100 -17.52 -10.77 2.75
C ASP A 100 -17.80 -9.55 1.85
N ILE A 101 -18.32 -9.80 0.66
CA ILE A 101 -18.71 -8.76 -0.30
C ILE A 101 -19.74 -7.78 0.28
N PHE A 102 -20.67 -8.26 1.12
CA PHE A 102 -21.67 -7.39 1.74
C PHE A 102 -21.02 -6.37 2.66
N GLU A 103 -20.02 -6.76 3.44
CA GLU A 103 -19.27 -5.86 4.30
C GLU A 103 -18.46 -4.81 3.53
N TYR A 104 -17.94 -5.16 2.34
CA TYR A 104 -17.24 -4.23 1.46
C TYR A 104 -18.20 -3.21 0.82
N LEU A 105 -19.40 -3.64 0.43
CA LEU A 105 -20.38 -2.75 -0.19
C LEU A 105 -21.16 -1.91 0.83
N PHE A 106 -21.35 -2.44 2.03
CA PHE A 106 -22.11 -1.82 3.12
C PHE A 106 -21.28 -1.74 4.41
N PRO A 107 -20.24 -0.91 4.47
CA PRO A 107 -19.33 -0.82 5.62
C PRO A 107 -20.05 -0.44 6.92
N LEU A 108 -21.25 0.12 6.84
CA LEU A 108 -22.08 0.40 8.00
C LEU A 108 -22.39 -0.87 8.82
N SER A 109 -22.45 -2.05 8.18
CA SER A 109 -22.66 -3.33 8.88
C SER A 109 -21.54 -3.66 9.86
N ILE A 110 -20.32 -3.19 9.60
CA ILE A 110 -19.15 -3.40 10.48
C ILE A 110 -19.04 -2.28 11.52
N TYR A 111 -19.30 -1.04 11.09
CA TYR A 111 -19.04 0.14 11.91
C TYR A 111 -20.27 0.65 12.65
N HIS A 112 -21.38 -0.09 12.64
CA HIS A 112 -22.65 0.33 13.24
C HIS A 112 -22.56 0.62 14.76
N THR A 113 -21.57 0.06 15.46
CA THR A 113 -21.36 0.34 16.89
C THR A 113 -20.54 1.59 17.17
N ARG A 114 -19.87 2.18 16.17
CA ARG A 114 -18.99 3.35 16.35
C ARG A 114 -19.71 4.69 16.52
N TRP A 115 -21.01 4.74 16.43
CA TRP A 115 -21.76 6.00 16.55
C TRP A 115 -21.46 6.76 17.85
N SER A 116 -21.24 6.03 18.95
CA SER A 116 -20.90 6.60 20.25
C SER A 116 -19.45 7.08 20.37
N GLU A 117 -18.61 6.71 19.44
CA GLU A 117 -17.16 7.01 19.43
C GLU A 117 -16.81 8.15 18.46
N LEU A 118 -17.78 8.61 17.65
CA LEU A 118 -17.55 9.68 16.69
C LEU A 118 -17.19 10.98 17.39
N SER A 119 -16.08 11.56 16.99
CA SER A 119 -15.54 12.82 17.47
C SER A 119 -15.74 13.94 16.45
N ARG A 120 -15.46 15.17 16.84
CA ARG A 120 -15.45 16.31 15.92
C ARG A 120 -14.43 16.13 14.81
N ASP A 121 -13.32 15.47 15.09
CA ASP A 121 -12.24 15.24 14.11
C ASP A 121 -12.69 14.30 13.00
N ASP A 122 -13.54 13.30 13.30
CA ASP A 122 -14.13 12.43 12.28
C ASP A 122 -14.99 13.23 11.28
N TYR A 123 -15.76 14.21 11.77
CA TYR A 123 -16.55 15.09 10.92
C TYR A 123 -15.67 16.04 10.08
N ASN A 124 -14.64 16.62 10.68
CA ASN A 124 -13.71 17.50 10.00
C ASN A 124 -12.98 16.77 8.87
N PHE A 125 -12.58 15.52 9.10
CA PHE A 125 -11.99 14.66 8.08
C PHE A 125 -12.94 14.43 6.89
N VAL A 126 -14.20 14.08 7.17
CA VAL A 126 -15.22 13.86 6.11
C VAL A 126 -15.53 15.14 5.33
N LEU A 127 -15.57 16.28 6.01
CA LEU A 127 -15.83 17.58 5.38
C LEU A 127 -14.60 18.13 4.63
N GLY A 128 -13.44 17.45 4.73
CA GLY A 128 -12.22 17.84 4.02
C GLY A 128 -11.56 19.10 4.59
N GLU A 129 -11.83 19.42 5.85
CA GLU A 129 -11.16 20.51 6.56
C GLU A 129 -9.72 20.15 6.94
N ASP A 130 -9.44 18.86 7.13
CA ASP A 130 -8.09 18.32 7.34
C ASP A 130 -7.40 18.06 5.99
N LYS A 131 -6.82 19.09 5.43
CA LYS A 131 -5.98 18.95 4.24
C LYS A 131 -4.56 18.56 4.65
N SER A 132 -4.21 17.29 4.46
CA SER A 132 -2.81 16.87 4.54
C SER A 132 -2.01 17.49 3.40
N TYR A 133 -1.11 18.40 3.74
CA TYR A 133 -0.19 19.02 2.75
C TYR A 133 1.00 18.11 2.42
N THR A 134 1.10 16.91 2.99
CA THR A 134 2.26 16.02 2.86
C THR A 134 2.34 15.30 1.51
N ARG A 135 1.42 15.53 0.60
CA ARG A 135 1.33 14.80 -0.69
C ARG A 135 1.38 13.27 -0.51
N GLY A 136 0.77 12.76 0.56
CA GLY A 136 0.73 11.36 0.90
C GLY A 136 1.99 10.81 1.60
N PHE A 137 2.95 11.66 1.96
CA PHE A 137 4.09 11.26 2.77
C PHE A 137 3.68 11.04 4.23
N ALA A 138 4.09 9.92 4.79
CA ALA A 138 3.84 9.57 6.19
C ALA A 138 5.11 9.78 7.02
N THR A 139 5.11 10.81 7.86
CA THR A 139 6.21 11.05 8.81
C THR A 139 6.14 10.02 9.93
N LEU A 140 7.14 9.16 10.04
CA LEU A 140 7.31 8.26 11.17
C LEU A 140 8.23 8.91 12.20
N THR A 141 7.67 9.31 13.35
CA THR A 141 8.44 9.96 14.42
C THR A 141 8.93 8.97 15.49
N THR A 142 8.49 7.72 15.43
CA THR A 142 8.83 6.71 16.43
C THR A 142 10.22 6.15 16.15
N ARG A 143 11.17 6.42 17.05
CA ARG A 143 12.47 5.74 17.08
C ARG A 143 12.36 4.48 17.94
N TYR A 144 12.61 3.34 17.32
CA TYR A 144 12.78 2.09 18.07
C TYR A 144 14.25 1.99 18.50
N GLU A 145 14.58 2.46 19.69
CA GLU A 145 15.90 2.25 20.32
C GLU A 145 15.94 0.89 21.01
N ASN A 146 15.80 -0.18 20.27
CA ASN A 146 15.95 -1.50 20.87
C ASN A 146 17.36 -2.02 20.59
N LYS A 147 18.33 -1.60 21.44
CA LYS A 147 19.73 -2.04 21.38
C LYS A 147 19.89 -3.56 21.57
N GLU A 148 18.90 -4.23 22.16
CA GLU A 148 18.96 -5.68 22.37
C GLU A 148 18.62 -6.48 21.11
N THR A 149 17.92 -5.90 20.16
CA THR A 149 17.55 -6.56 18.88
C THR A 149 18.73 -6.59 17.89
N TYR A 150 19.79 -5.83 18.12
CA TYR A 150 21.01 -5.84 17.31
C TYR A 150 22.03 -6.90 17.75
N LYS A 151 21.67 -7.81 18.66
CA LYS A 151 22.54 -8.94 18.97
C LYS A 151 22.70 -9.78 17.72
N GLU A 152 23.96 -9.81 17.27
CA GLU A 152 24.56 -10.59 16.20
C GLU A 152 23.68 -11.70 15.64
N TYR A 153 22.96 -11.41 14.56
CA TYR A 153 22.33 -12.44 13.75
C TYR A 153 23.36 -12.96 12.73
N ASN A 154 24.19 -13.89 13.18
CA ASN A 154 25.23 -14.53 12.37
C ASN A 154 24.74 -15.77 11.60
N GLY A 155 23.48 -15.85 11.24
CA GLY A 155 22.97 -17.04 10.56
C GLY A 155 21.80 -16.79 9.62
N ILE A 156 21.83 -17.42 8.45
CA ILE A 156 20.66 -17.60 7.61
C ILE A 156 19.76 -18.62 8.31
N ARG A 157 18.53 -18.22 8.67
CA ARG A 157 17.55 -19.17 9.21
C ARG A 157 17.25 -20.25 8.18
N GLU A 158 17.09 -21.50 8.63
CA GLU A 158 16.70 -22.60 7.71
C GLU A 158 15.40 -22.33 6.96
N ASP A 159 14.48 -21.59 7.57
CA ASP A 159 13.24 -21.14 6.94
C ASP A 159 13.48 -20.18 5.76
N ASP A 160 14.59 -19.46 5.72
CA ASP A 160 14.96 -18.54 4.63
C ASP A 160 15.52 -19.29 3.42
N LYS A 161 15.91 -20.56 3.57
CA LYS A 161 16.38 -21.45 2.49
C LYS A 161 15.22 -22.11 1.73
N LYS A 162 14.00 -22.13 2.28
CA LYS A 162 12.84 -22.62 1.58
C LYS A 162 12.47 -21.60 0.50
N GLN A 163 12.48 -22.05 -0.76
CA GLN A 163 11.95 -21.28 -1.87
C GLN A 163 10.53 -20.88 -1.51
N LYS A 164 10.29 -19.59 -1.31
CA LYS A 164 8.96 -19.10 -0.99
C LYS A 164 8.11 -19.26 -2.23
N ASP A 165 7.06 -20.04 -2.13
CA ASP A 165 6.03 -20.07 -3.16
C ASP A 165 5.46 -18.65 -3.27
N TYR A 166 5.57 -18.06 -4.47
CA TYR A 166 5.00 -16.76 -4.73
C TYR A 166 3.48 -16.86 -4.67
N ASN A 167 2.85 -15.91 -3.99
CA ASN A 167 1.41 -15.79 -4.00
C ASN A 167 0.95 -15.48 -5.45
N GLU A 168 0.17 -16.38 -6.02
CA GLU A 168 -0.34 -16.24 -7.39
C GLU A 168 -1.15 -14.96 -7.59
N THR A 169 -1.93 -14.58 -6.58
CA THR A 169 -2.71 -13.33 -6.58
C THR A 169 -1.80 -12.12 -6.69
N ASN A 170 -0.75 -12.04 -5.89
CA ASN A 170 0.21 -10.93 -5.94
C ASN A 170 0.92 -10.88 -7.30
N THR A 171 1.34 -12.02 -7.83
CA THR A 171 1.96 -12.12 -9.15
C THR A 171 0.99 -11.69 -10.26
N LYS A 172 -0.27 -12.09 -10.19
CA LYS A 172 -1.32 -11.66 -11.13
C LYS A 172 -1.46 -10.13 -11.15
N TYR A 173 -1.55 -9.50 -9.99
CA TYR A 173 -1.73 -8.04 -9.94
C TYR A 173 -0.46 -7.27 -10.29
N LEU A 174 0.72 -7.80 -9.99
CA LEU A 174 1.97 -7.22 -10.48
C LEU A 174 2.03 -7.20 -12.02
N ARG A 175 1.64 -8.29 -12.67
CA ARG A 175 1.53 -8.33 -14.14
C ARG A 175 0.52 -7.31 -14.66
N ARG A 176 -0.66 -7.21 -14.04
CA ARG A 176 -1.69 -6.21 -14.41
C ARG A 176 -1.19 -4.78 -14.27
N ILE A 177 -0.35 -4.48 -13.26
CA ILE A 177 0.29 -3.17 -13.10
C ILE A 177 1.23 -2.89 -14.28
N ILE A 178 2.05 -3.88 -14.68
CA ILE A 178 2.96 -3.77 -15.82
C ILE A 178 2.18 -3.52 -17.12
N ASP A 179 1.12 -4.28 -17.35
CA ASP A 179 0.31 -4.16 -18.56
C ASP A 179 -0.40 -2.80 -18.62
N LEU A 180 -0.99 -2.36 -17.51
CA LEU A 180 -1.64 -1.05 -17.40
C LEU A 180 -0.66 0.12 -17.66
N ALA A 181 0.59 -0.01 -17.19
CA ALA A 181 1.61 0.99 -17.46
C ALA A 181 1.99 1.03 -18.94
N LYS A 182 2.16 -0.12 -19.58
CA LYS A 182 2.44 -0.22 -21.02
C LYS A 182 1.32 0.38 -21.87
N GLU A 183 0.05 0.05 -21.53
CA GLU A 183 -1.12 0.58 -22.22
C GLU A 183 -1.20 2.12 -22.17
N ASN A 184 -0.67 2.72 -21.12
CA ASN A 184 -0.68 4.18 -20.90
C ASN A 184 0.66 4.87 -21.23
N ASN A 185 1.65 4.15 -21.78
CA ASN A 185 2.99 4.65 -22.08
C ASN A 185 3.69 5.25 -20.83
N ILE A 186 3.58 4.57 -19.70
CA ILE A 186 4.14 5.00 -18.42
C ILE A 186 5.36 4.14 -18.11
N GLU A 187 6.48 4.80 -17.76
CA GLU A 187 7.67 4.11 -17.26
C GLU A 187 7.41 3.57 -15.85
N LEU A 188 7.87 2.34 -15.59
CA LEU A 188 7.82 1.71 -14.27
C LEU A 188 9.22 1.57 -13.68
N LEU A 189 9.35 1.94 -12.42
CA LEU A 189 10.51 1.65 -11.59
C LEU A 189 10.07 0.82 -10.39
N PHE A 190 10.58 -0.40 -10.31
CA PHE A 190 10.37 -1.25 -9.14
C PHE A 190 11.45 -0.98 -8.11
N VAL A 191 11.04 -0.72 -6.89
CA VAL A 191 11.95 -0.43 -5.78
C VAL A 191 11.70 -1.37 -4.61
N LYS A 192 12.77 -1.77 -3.97
CA LYS A 192 12.74 -2.37 -2.64
C LYS A 192 13.38 -1.36 -1.70
N THR A 193 12.60 -0.76 -0.84
CA THR A 193 13.10 0.21 0.13
C THR A 193 14.00 -0.47 1.15
N PRO A 194 14.99 0.25 1.70
CA PRO A 194 15.81 -0.27 2.79
C PRO A 194 14.93 -0.75 3.93
N ASP A 195 15.24 -1.92 4.43
CA ASP A 195 14.61 -2.48 5.62
C ASP A 195 15.60 -2.44 6.78
N SER A 196 15.15 -2.66 8.01
CA SER A 196 16.08 -2.80 9.12
C SER A 196 17.10 -3.91 8.81
N ALA A 197 18.31 -3.81 9.34
CA ALA A 197 19.39 -4.80 9.12
C ALA A 197 18.90 -6.25 9.33
N TRP A 198 17.96 -6.44 10.24
CA TRP A 198 17.26 -7.70 10.47
C TRP A 198 16.57 -8.29 9.23
N ASN A 199 15.95 -7.45 8.42
CA ASN A 199 15.23 -7.90 7.23
C ASN A 199 16.13 -7.95 5.98
N THR A 200 17.21 -7.16 5.95
CA THR A 200 18.13 -7.09 4.81
C THR A 200 18.88 -8.41 4.61
N TYR A 201 19.25 -9.09 5.69
CA TYR A 201 19.91 -10.40 5.62
C TYR A 201 18.99 -11.57 5.26
N LYS A 202 17.67 -11.36 5.24
CA LYS A 202 16.71 -12.41 4.89
C LYS A 202 16.45 -12.53 3.38
N HIS A 203 16.92 -11.59 2.57
CA HIS A 203 16.48 -11.46 1.19
C HIS A 203 17.61 -11.36 0.16
N ASN A 204 18.87 -11.57 0.59
CA ASN A 204 20.04 -11.66 -0.32
C ASN A 204 20.40 -13.10 -0.62
#